data_6a42bcba70efe58032e7132f82604a04
#
_entry.id   6a42bcba70efe58032e7132f82604a04
#
_cell.length_a   1.000
_cell.length_b   1.000
_cell.length_c   1.000
_cell.angle_alpha   90.00
_cell.angle_beta   90.00
_cell.angle_gamma   90.00
#
_symmetry.space_group_name_H-M   'P 1'
#
loop_
_entity.id
_entity.type
_entity.pdbx_description
1 polymer ?
#
loop_
_entity_poly.entity_id
_entity_poly.type
_entity_poly.pdbx_seq_one_letter_code
_entity_poly.pdbx_strand_id
1 'polypeptide(L)'
;MTSPGLSRRRSLLLGGVAAAGAAFTMAPAGANPRNTAEGPWAVELFTSQGCNSCPPADVYLGSLAKRPDIVALSFHIDYWDYIGWKDPFASRATTDRQRAYARVLKQRYVYTPEMVIDGIGHDTGRDRGKIEALLGEAQRRSPRRATPELTRGSDGRLAVRLAAFPLDGEPADVAFALYDRRHSTPVASGENQGRMLDNFNVVRRFEVLTRWDGAAASWSVDTADLQQGQGVAVIVQRADHGPVIGCNKLEPMVSG
;
A
#
# COMPACT_ATOMS: atom_id res chain seq x y z
N MET A 1 41.98 42.30 85.60
CA MET A 1 41.50 41.63 86.83
C MET A 1 40.46 40.61 86.40
N THR A 2 40.79 39.36 86.60
CA THR A 2 40.03 38.20 87.03
C THR A 2 38.93 37.66 86.05
N SER A 3 39.29 36.64 85.48
CA SER A 3 38.70 35.25 85.34
C SER A 3 37.38 34.89 86.05
N PRO A 4 36.85 33.67 85.85
CA PRO A 4 36.55 32.84 84.71
C PRO A 4 35.09 32.24 84.86
N GLY A 5 34.63 31.52 83.89
CA GLY A 5 33.37 30.77 84.06
C GLY A 5 33.12 29.70 83.02
N LEU A 6 33.44 28.52 83.41
CA LEU A 6 33.11 27.16 82.98
C LEU A 6 31.94 26.96 82.01
N SER A 7 32.23 26.33 80.94
CA SER A 7 31.86 24.98 80.47
C SER A 7 30.42 24.51 80.75
N ARG A 8 29.67 24.19 79.67
CA ARG A 8 28.84 22.96 79.56
C ARG A 8 28.75 22.52 78.11
N ARG A 9 29.37 21.42 77.80
CA ARG A 9 29.19 20.65 76.57
C ARG A 9 27.76 20.08 76.52
N ARG A 10 27.06 20.37 75.48
CA ARG A 10 25.88 19.58 75.13
C ARG A 10 26.14 18.90 73.79
N SER A 11 26.35 17.61 73.83
CA SER A 11 26.45 16.75 72.72
C SER A 11 25.03 16.66 72.02
N LEU A 12 24.92 17.15 70.81
CA LEU A 12 23.77 16.91 69.96
C LEU A 12 24.14 15.74 69.04
N LEU A 13 23.47 14.64 69.24
CA LEU A 13 23.44 13.51 68.30
C LEU A 13 22.68 13.92 67.05
N LEU A 14 23.38 14.09 65.94
CA LEU A 14 22.77 14.20 64.64
C LEU A 14 22.46 12.77 64.12
N GLY A 15 21.19 12.42 64.15
CA GLY A 15 20.70 11.25 63.42
C GLY A 15 20.74 11.51 61.94
N GLY A 16 21.64 10.83 61.22
CA GLY A 16 21.68 10.85 59.76
C GLY A 16 20.54 10.00 59.19
N VAL A 17 19.60 10.66 58.52
CA VAL A 17 18.60 9.96 57.66
C VAL A 17 19.31 9.69 56.34
N ALA A 18 19.63 8.43 56.10
CA ALA A 18 20.09 7.96 54.79
C ALA A 18 18.91 7.88 53.86
N ALA A 19 18.77 8.84 52.94
CA ALA A 19 17.85 8.75 51.81
C ALA A 19 18.42 7.75 50.80
N ALA A 20 17.85 6.56 50.73
CA ALA A 20 18.12 5.59 49.68
C ALA A 20 17.47 6.10 48.37
N GLY A 21 18.27 6.75 47.52
CA GLY A 21 17.90 7.11 46.18
C GLY A 21 17.80 5.84 45.32
N ALA A 22 16.59 5.40 45.01
CA ALA A 22 16.37 4.37 44.00
C ALA A 22 16.69 4.98 42.63
N ALA A 23 17.84 4.67 42.09
CA ALA A 23 18.19 4.96 40.70
C ALA A 23 17.33 4.03 39.80
N PHE A 24 16.27 4.59 39.23
CA PHE A 24 15.54 3.94 38.12
C PHE A 24 16.49 3.97 36.92
N THR A 25 17.18 2.87 36.67
CA THR A 25 17.84 2.62 35.40
C THR A 25 16.74 2.34 34.38
N MET A 26 16.38 3.34 33.56
CA MET A 26 15.62 3.12 32.34
C MET A 26 16.50 2.24 31.42
N ALA A 27 16.14 0.97 31.33
CA ALA A 27 16.65 0.10 30.29
C ALA A 27 16.24 0.73 28.93
N PRO A 28 17.16 0.88 27.95
CA PRO A 28 16.77 1.25 26.62
C PRO A 28 15.80 0.19 26.12
N ALA A 29 14.59 0.61 25.72
CA ALA A 29 13.67 -0.24 24.99
C ALA A 29 14.42 -0.73 23.75
N GLY A 30 14.87 -1.97 23.78
CA GLY A 30 15.53 -2.63 22.68
C GLY A 30 14.55 -2.67 21.52
N ALA A 31 14.65 -1.73 20.59
CA ALA A 31 14.10 -1.87 19.27
C ALA A 31 14.78 -3.08 18.65
N ASN A 32 14.07 -4.20 18.67
CA ASN A 32 14.48 -5.39 17.95
C ASN A 32 14.34 -5.05 16.46
N PRO A 33 15.41 -4.90 15.69
CA PRO A 33 15.31 -4.70 14.26
C PRO A 33 14.94 -6.05 13.66
N ARG A 34 13.65 -6.40 13.69
CA ARG A 34 13.15 -7.35 12.71
C ARG A 34 13.25 -6.62 11.37
N ASN A 35 14.33 -6.87 10.69
CA ASN A 35 14.59 -6.43 9.32
C ASN A 35 13.75 -7.30 8.36
N THR A 36 12.44 -7.30 8.58
CA THR A 36 11.46 -7.79 7.61
C THR A 36 11.08 -6.56 6.81
N ALA A 37 11.34 -6.59 5.52
CA ALA A 37 10.80 -5.57 4.61
C ALA A 37 9.30 -5.43 4.91
N GLU A 38 8.94 -4.31 5.57
CA GLU A 38 7.56 -4.08 5.97
C GLU A 38 6.80 -3.59 4.74
N GLY A 39 5.94 -4.50 4.16
CA GLY A 39 5.01 -4.16 3.09
C GLY A 39 4.13 -2.96 3.45
N PRO A 40 3.03 -2.74 2.74
CA PRO A 40 2.45 -3.63 1.74
C PRO A 40 3.12 -3.58 0.36
N TRP A 41 2.83 -4.63 -0.44
CA TRP A 41 3.34 -4.85 -1.80
C TRP A 41 2.20 -4.67 -2.79
N ALA A 42 2.47 -4.02 -3.93
CA ALA A 42 1.46 -3.78 -4.95
C ALA A 42 1.30 -5.02 -5.86
N VAL A 43 0.05 -5.42 -6.08
CA VAL A 43 -0.35 -6.41 -7.08
C VAL A 43 -1.41 -5.78 -7.96
N GLU A 44 -1.09 -5.56 -9.23
CA GLU A 44 -1.98 -4.97 -10.22
C GLU A 44 -2.39 -6.05 -11.22
N LEU A 45 -3.68 -6.41 -11.24
CA LEU A 45 -4.23 -7.36 -12.20
C LEU A 45 -4.85 -6.61 -13.37
N PHE A 46 -4.34 -6.80 -14.58
CA PHE A 46 -4.98 -6.38 -15.81
C PHE A 46 -5.87 -7.50 -16.32
N THR A 47 -7.18 -7.24 -16.41
CA THR A 47 -8.23 -8.22 -16.67
C THR A 47 -9.34 -7.65 -17.53
N SER A 48 -10.28 -8.49 -17.94
CA SER A 48 -11.52 -8.08 -18.59
C SER A 48 -12.60 -9.13 -18.39
N GLN A 49 -13.84 -8.69 -18.22
CA GLN A 49 -14.99 -9.59 -18.22
C GLN A 49 -15.23 -10.27 -19.58
N GLY A 50 -14.70 -9.71 -20.68
CA GLY A 50 -14.69 -10.33 -22.01
C GLY A 50 -13.71 -11.50 -22.17
N CYS A 51 -12.71 -11.60 -21.32
CA CYS A 51 -11.62 -12.59 -21.40
C CYS A 51 -12.00 -13.89 -20.66
N ASN A 52 -12.13 -15.02 -21.35
CA ASN A 52 -12.55 -16.29 -20.73
C ASN A 52 -11.47 -16.95 -19.85
N SER A 53 -10.21 -16.56 -20.01
CA SER A 53 -9.10 -17.05 -19.20
C SER A 53 -8.84 -16.22 -17.94
N CYS A 54 -9.54 -15.08 -17.76
CA CYS A 54 -9.34 -14.14 -16.67
C CYS A 54 -9.95 -14.55 -15.32
N PRO A 55 -11.13 -15.18 -15.23
CA PRO A 55 -11.82 -15.39 -13.96
C PRO A 55 -11.02 -16.13 -12.88
N PRO A 56 -10.14 -17.11 -13.17
CA PRO A 56 -9.30 -17.72 -12.13
C PRO A 56 -8.33 -16.72 -11.48
N ALA A 57 -7.79 -15.78 -12.26
CA ALA A 57 -6.89 -14.73 -11.75
C ALA A 57 -7.67 -13.69 -10.94
N ASP A 58 -8.90 -13.33 -11.35
CA ASP A 58 -9.77 -12.42 -10.59
C ASP A 58 -10.08 -13.01 -9.20
N VAL A 59 -10.43 -14.29 -9.12
CA VAL A 59 -10.67 -14.99 -7.84
C VAL A 59 -9.39 -15.03 -6.98
N TYR A 60 -8.24 -15.25 -7.59
CA TYR A 60 -6.97 -15.24 -6.88
C TYR A 60 -6.64 -13.84 -6.35
N LEU A 61 -6.84 -12.78 -7.14
CA LEU A 61 -6.71 -11.41 -6.67
C LEU A 61 -7.61 -11.14 -5.45
N GLY A 62 -8.83 -11.66 -5.47
CA GLY A 62 -9.75 -11.56 -4.32
C GLY A 62 -9.20 -12.22 -3.05
N SER A 63 -8.37 -13.26 -3.16
CA SER A 63 -7.68 -13.85 -2.02
C SER A 63 -6.49 -13.00 -1.55
N LEU A 64 -5.73 -12.41 -2.49
CA LEU A 64 -4.63 -11.49 -2.19
C LEU A 64 -5.14 -10.19 -1.55
N ALA A 65 -6.29 -9.69 -1.97
CA ALA A 65 -6.92 -8.49 -1.42
C ALA A 65 -7.18 -8.57 0.10
N LYS A 66 -7.35 -9.78 0.63
CA LYS A 66 -7.56 -10.02 2.08
C LYS A 66 -6.27 -9.94 2.91
N ARG A 67 -5.13 -9.94 2.27
CA ARG A 67 -3.83 -9.88 2.95
C ARG A 67 -3.51 -8.44 3.35
N PRO A 68 -3.12 -8.20 4.62
CA PRO A 68 -2.76 -6.85 5.07
C PRO A 68 -1.45 -6.35 4.44
N ASP A 69 -0.57 -7.26 4.04
CA ASP A 69 0.72 -6.98 3.40
C ASP A 69 0.64 -6.79 1.88
N ILE A 70 -0.57 -6.77 1.29
CA ILE A 70 -0.80 -6.61 -0.15
C ILE A 70 -1.78 -5.46 -0.43
N VAL A 71 -1.41 -4.60 -1.36
CA VAL A 71 -2.32 -3.70 -2.06
C VAL A 71 -2.66 -4.35 -3.40
N ALA A 72 -3.78 -5.07 -3.45
CA ALA A 72 -4.26 -5.75 -4.65
C ALA A 72 -5.31 -4.88 -5.36
N LEU A 73 -5.10 -4.58 -6.64
CA LEU A 73 -5.96 -3.73 -7.46
C LEU A 73 -6.27 -4.41 -8.80
N SER A 74 -7.53 -4.34 -9.24
CA SER A 74 -7.98 -4.85 -10.53
C SER A 74 -8.18 -3.70 -11.51
N PHE A 75 -7.51 -3.78 -12.64
CA PHE A 75 -7.54 -2.82 -13.74
C PHE A 75 -8.16 -3.46 -14.95
N HIS A 76 -9.38 -3.03 -15.33
CA HIS A 76 -10.09 -3.59 -16.47
C HIS A 76 -9.69 -2.88 -17.77
N ILE A 77 -9.27 -3.67 -18.76
CA ILE A 77 -8.80 -3.20 -20.07
C ILE A 77 -9.90 -3.26 -21.11
N ASP A 78 -9.85 -2.39 -22.12
CA ASP A 78 -10.91 -2.19 -23.13
C ASP A 78 -10.71 -2.96 -24.44
N TYR A 79 -9.56 -3.59 -24.67
CA TYR A 79 -9.28 -4.24 -25.95
C TYR A 79 -9.92 -5.62 -26.12
N TRP A 80 -10.77 -6.08 -25.18
CA TRP A 80 -11.66 -7.23 -25.32
C TRP A 80 -13.11 -6.85 -25.65
N ASP A 81 -13.49 -5.55 -25.61
CA ASP A 81 -14.87 -5.09 -25.79
C ASP A 81 -15.44 -5.44 -27.18
N TYR A 82 -14.57 -5.66 -28.19
CA TYR A 82 -14.98 -5.99 -29.55
C TYR A 82 -15.60 -7.37 -29.71
N ILE A 83 -15.45 -8.27 -28.72
CA ILE A 83 -15.99 -9.65 -28.81
C ILE A 83 -17.46 -9.77 -28.38
N GLY A 84 -18.17 -8.65 -28.26
CA GLY A 84 -19.60 -8.60 -28.01
C GLY A 84 -20.03 -8.34 -26.56
N TRP A 85 -19.09 -8.25 -25.61
CA TRP A 85 -19.35 -7.80 -24.24
C TRP A 85 -18.51 -6.56 -23.92
N LYS A 86 -19.19 -5.45 -23.68
CA LYS A 86 -18.51 -4.23 -23.20
C LYS A 86 -18.37 -4.31 -21.68
N ASP A 87 -17.14 -4.42 -21.22
CA ASP A 87 -16.84 -4.47 -19.80
C ASP A 87 -17.14 -3.10 -19.14
N PRO A 88 -18.08 -3.02 -18.18
CA PRO A 88 -18.50 -1.75 -17.57
C PRO A 88 -17.39 -1.07 -16.74
N PHE A 89 -16.32 -1.77 -16.45
CA PHE A 89 -15.19 -1.29 -15.66
C PHE A 89 -13.97 -0.92 -16.51
N ALA A 90 -13.98 -1.33 -17.79
CA ALA A 90 -12.85 -1.11 -18.68
C ALA A 90 -12.66 0.36 -19.06
N SER A 91 -11.40 0.75 -19.20
CA SER A 91 -11.05 2.08 -19.67
C SER A 91 -9.79 2.07 -20.53
N ARG A 92 -9.69 3.07 -21.41
CA ARG A 92 -8.49 3.29 -22.20
C ARG A 92 -7.28 3.60 -21.35
N ALA A 93 -7.46 4.39 -20.27
CA ALA A 93 -6.38 4.74 -19.35
C ALA A 93 -5.75 3.51 -18.71
N THR A 94 -6.57 2.53 -18.34
CA THR A 94 -6.12 1.24 -17.80
C THR A 94 -5.31 0.44 -18.82
N THR A 95 -5.79 0.38 -20.06
CA THR A 95 -5.08 -0.27 -21.17
C THR A 95 -3.74 0.41 -21.44
N ASP A 96 -3.67 1.74 -21.39
CA ASP A 96 -2.43 2.49 -21.60
C ASP A 96 -1.43 2.28 -20.45
N ARG A 97 -1.90 2.13 -19.19
CA ARG A 97 -1.07 1.71 -18.05
C ARG A 97 -0.46 0.33 -18.27
N GLN A 98 -1.25 -0.65 -18.72
CA GLN A 98 -0.74 -1.98 -19.04
C GLN A 98 0.33 -1.92 -20.14
N ARG A 99 0.09 -1.16 -21.22
CA ARG A 99 1.06 -0.97 -22.31
C ARG A 99 2.34 -0.30 -21.84
N ALA A 100 2.25 0.60 -20.86
CA ALA A 100 3.43 1.20 -20.26
C ALA A 100 4.26 0.16 -19.51
N TYR A 101 3.63 -0.69 -18.70
CA TYR A 101 4.31 -1.82 -18.07
C TYR A 101 4.93 -2.77 -19.10
N ALA A 102 4.24 -3.10 -20.18
CA ALA A 102 4.77 -3.97 -21.22
C ALA A 102 6.09 -3.44 -21.80
N ARG A 103 6.22 -2.10 -21.99
CA ARG A 103 7.47 -1.48 -22.43
C ARG A 103 8.60 -1.60 -21.41
N VAL A 104 8.30 -1.26 -20.15
CA VAL A 104 9.30 -1.25 -19.06
C VAL A 104 9.78 -2.68 -18.74
N LEU A 105 8.86 -3.63 -18.71
CA LEU A 105 9.13 -5.05 -18.46
C LEU A 105 9.60 -5.81 -19.70
N LYS A 106 9.81 -5.10 -20.85
CA LYS A 106 10.30 -5.66 -22.11
C LYS A 106 9.47 -6.84 -22.63
N GLN A 107 8.15 -6.75 -22.46
CA GLN A 107 7.22 -7.73 -22.99
C GLN A 107 7.06 -7.57 -24.49
N ARG A 108 6.83 -8.67 -25.20
CA ARG A 108 6.59 -8.64 -26.64
C ARG A 108 5.19 -8.15 -27.01
N TYR A 109 4.20 -8.39 -26.13
CA TYR A 109 2.79 -8.04 -26.32
C TYR A 109 2.11 -7.93 -24.95
N VAL A 110 0.99 -7.20 -24.91
CA VAL A 110 0.08 -7.19 -23.76
C VAL A 110 -0.83 -8.41 -23.80
N TYR A 111 -1.23 -8.92 -22.65
CA TYR A 111 -2.11 -10.08 -22.55
C TYR A 111 -2.97 -9.99 -21.28
N THR A 112 -4.05 -10.78 -21.24
CA THR A 112 -4.86 -10.96 -20.04
C THR A 112 -5.10 -12.44 -19.77
N PRO A 113 -5.26 -12.83 -18.49
CA PRO A 113 -5.00 -12.00 -17.32
C PRO A 113 -3.50 -11.74 -17.13
N GLU A 114 -3.11 -10.56 -16.66
CA GLU A 114 -1.74 -10.23 -16.32
C GLU A 114 -1.68 -9.63 -14.92
N MET A 115 -0.95 -10.25 -14.01
CA MET A 115 -0.60 -9.71 -12.69
C MET A 115 0.80 -9.11 -12.74
N VAL A 116 0.91 -7.81 -12.50
CA VAL A 116 2.17 -7.10 -12.31
C VAL A 116 2.43 -6.96 -10.80
N ILE A 117 3.60 -7.42 -10.38
CA ILE A 117 4.00 -7.43 -8.97
C ILE A 117 5.00 -6.32 -8.73
N ASP A 118 4.63 -5.35 -7.93
CA ASP A 118 5.46 -4.22 -7.49
C ASP A 118 6.20 -3.49 -8.64
N GLY A 119 5.66 -3.59 -9.87
CA GLY A 119 6.26 -3.02 -11.08
C GLY A 119 7.57 -3.69 -11.52
N ILE A 120 7.96 -4.82 -10.95
CA ILE A 120 9.26 -5.48 -11.23
C ILE A 120 9.15 -6.75 -12.06
N GLY A 121 7.97 -7.35 -12.13
CA GLY A 121 7.75 -8.59 -12.87
C GLY A 121 6.28 -8.89 -13.02
N HIS A 122 5.97 -9.85 -13.87
CA HIS A 122 4.59 -10.19 -14.22
C HIS A 122 4.40 -11.69 -14.50
N ASP A 123 3.18 -12.17 -14.30
CA ASP A 123 2.72 -13.50 -14.72
C ASP A 123 1.20 -13.47 -14.92
N THR A 124 0.64 -14.52 -15.49
CA THR A 124 -0.80 -14.66 -15.71
C THR A 124 -1.66 -14.73 -14.44
N GLY A 125 -1.05 -14.93 -13.27
CA GLY A 125 -1.76 -15.16 -12.02
C GLY A 125 -2.44 -16.54 -11.91
N ARG A 126 -2.26 -17.43 -12.89
CA ARG A 126 -2.78 -18.81 -12.86
C ARG A 126 -1.90 -19.73 -12.00
N ASP A 127 -0.61 -19.47 -11.98
CA ASP A 127 0.36 -20.15 -11.14
C ASP A 127 0.65 -19.29 -9.89
N ARG A 128 0.02 -19.66 -8.78
CA ARG A 128 0.19 -18.97 -7.51
C ARG A 128 1.63 -19.00 -7.02
N GLY A 129 2.36 -20.10 -7.28
CA GLY A 129 3.76 -20.23 -6.88
C GLY A 129 4.65 -19.19 -7.54
N LYS A 130 4.40 -18.88 -8.82
CA LYS A 130 5.13 -17.81 -9.52
C LYS A 130 4.82 -16.43 -8.96
N ILE A 131 3.56 -16.15 -8.61
CA ILE A 131 3.19 -14.87 -7.98
C ILE A 131 3.85 -14.72 -6.61
N GLU A 132 3.83 -15.76 -5.76
CA GLU A 132 4.52 -15.72 -4.47
C GLU A 132 6.06 -15.60 -4.63
N ALA A 133 6.64 -16.21 -5.65
CA ALA A 133 8.06 -16.04 -5.95
C ALA A 133 8.40 -14.59 -6.35
N LEU A 134 7.56 -13.94 -7.18
CA LEU A 134 7.70 -12.53 -7.55
C LEU A 134 7.52 -11.60 -6.34
N LEU A 135 6.56 -11.90 -5.46
CA LEU A 135 6.40 -11.17 -4.18
C LEU A 135 7.66 -11.29 -3.31
N GLY A 136 8.20 -12.51 -3.18
CA GLY A 136 9.47 -12.72 -2.48
C GLY A 136 10.65 -12.00 -3.12
N GLU A 137 10.66 -11.85 -4.45
CA GLU A 137 11.67 -11.06 -5.15
C GLU A 137 11.51 -9.56 -4.85
N ALA A 138 10.28 -9.02 -4.89
CA ALA A 138 9.98 -7.64 -4.52
C ALA A 138 10.47 -7.32 -3.10
N GLN A 139 10.21 -8.22 -2.15
CA GLN A 139 10.67 -8.10 -0.76
C GLN A 139 12.19 -7.99 -0.66
N ARG A 140 12.93 -8.82 -1.40
CA ARG A 140 14.40 -8.79 -1.41
C ARG A 140 14.97 -7.54 -2.07
N ARG A 141 14.32 -7.05 -3.14
CA ARG A 141 14.78 -5.87 -3.89
C ARG A 141 14.54 -4.55 -3.15
N SER A 142 13.47 -4.47 -2.37
CA SER A 142 13.06 -3.23 -1.67
C SER A 142 12.94 -3.46 -0.16
N PRO A 143 14.05 -3.65 0.55
CA PRO A 143 14.03 -3.89 2.00
C PRO A 143 13.56 -2.67 2.80
N ARG A 144 13.59 -1.49 2.21
CA ARG A 144 13.00 -0.24 2.75
C ARG A 144 11.94 0.26 1.78
N ARG A 145 10.83 0.74 2.33
CA ARG A 145 9.67 1.20 1.56
C ARG A 145 9.35 2.66 1.88
N ALA A 146 8.99 3.42 0.85
CA ALA A 146 8.38 4.74 0.98
C ALA A 146 6.87 4.57 1.22
N THR A 147 6.48 3.95 2.35
CA THR A 147 5.09 3.61 2.64
C THR A 147 4.30 4.86 3.02
N PRO A 148 3.25 5.23 2.27
CA PRO A 148 2.44 6.41 2.62
C PRO A 148 1.60 6.13 3.87
N GLU A 149 1.54 7.13 4.77
CA GLU A 149 0.57 7.17 5.83
C GLU A 149 -0.74 7.76 5.28
N LEU A 150 -1.84 7.05 5.51
CA LEU A 150 -3.17 7.41 5.02
C LEU A 150 -4.08 7.69 6.21
N THR A 151 -4.69 8.87 6.24
CA THR A 151 -5.65 9.24 7.29
C THR A 151 -6.89 9.86 6.66
N ARG A 152 -8.05 9.30 6.97
CA ARG A 152 -9.33 9.84 6.52
C ARG A 152 -9.76 10.96 7.46
N GLY A 153 -9.94 12.16 6.94
CA GLY A 153 -10.49 13.29 7.67
C GLY A 153 -12.02 13.20 7.82
N SER A 154 -12.54 13.86 8.83
CA SER A 154 -14.00 14.01 9.01
C SER A 154 -14.63 14.96 7.97
N ASP A 155 -13.81 15.68 7.24
CA ASP A 155 -14.19 16.61 6.16
C ASP A 155 -14.35 15.94 4.78
N GLY A 156 -14.30 14.59 4.74
CA GLY A 156 -14.38 13.83 3.49
C GLY A 156 -13.08 13.84 2.67
N ARG A 157 -11.96 14.27 3.26
CA ARG A 157 -10.66 14.29 2.60
C ARG A 157 -9.76 13.18 3.11
N LEU A 158 -8.91 12.68 2.23
CA LEU A 158 -7.83 11.76 2.56
C LEU A 158 -6.53 12.54 2.69
N ALA A 159 -5.93 12.53 3.86
CA ALA A 159 -4.56 12.99 4.04
C ALA A 159 -3.59 11.87 3.66
N VAL A 160 -2.65 12.17 2.77
CA VAL A 160 -1.55 11.29 2.34
C VAL A 160 -0.25 11.92 2.80
N ARG A 161 0.55 11.21 3.59
CA ARG A 161 1.85 11.68 4.09
C ARG A 161 2.95 10.71 3.69
N LEU A 162 4.08 11.26 3.26
CA LEU A 162 5.31 10.53 3.03
C LEU A 162 6.43 11.13 3.88
N ALA A 163 7.13 10.29 4.62
CA ALA A 163 8.40 10.68 5.22
C ALA A 163 9.47 10.86 4.14
N ALA A 164 10.53 11.58 4.44
CA ALA A 164 11.66 11.69 3.51
C ALA A 164 12.23 10.30 3.19
N PHE A 165 12.48 10.04 1.91
CA PHE A 165 13.00 8.78 1.41
C PHE A 165 14.03 9.04 0.30
N PRO A 166 15.21 8.39 0.33
CA PRO A 166 16.23 8.59 -0.69
C PRO A 166 15.78 8.02 -2.04
N LEU A 167 15.74 8.86 -3.05
CA LEU A 167 15.37 8.50 -4.42
C LEU A 167 16.57 8.39 -5.36
N ASP A 168 17.78 8.70 -4.89
CA ASP A 168 19.05 8.60 -5.65
C ASP A 168 19.01 9.34 -7.00
N GLY A 169 18.30 10.48 -7.04
CA GLY A 169 18.14 11.33 -8.22
C GLY A 169 17.03 10.91 -9.19
N GLU A 170 16.38 9.77 -9.00
CA GLU A 170 15.25 9.32 -9.83
C GLU A 170 13.92 9.68 -9.15
N PRO A 171 13.07 10.54 -9.74
CA PRO A 171 11.80 10.91 -9.13
C PRO A 171 10.83 9.72 -9.08
N ALA A 172 9.82 9.84 -8.21
CA ALA A 172 8.72 8.89 -8.14
C ALA A 172 7.38 9.60 -8.34
N ASP A 173 6.42 8.88 -8.91
CA ASP A 173 5.04 9.34 -9.01
C ASP A 173 4.27 8.83 -7.79
N VAL A 174 3.50 9.71 -7.16
CA VAL A 174 2.54 9.36 -6.12
C VAL A 174 1.18 9.26 -6.77
N ALA A 175 0.64 8.06 -6.89
CA ALA A 175 -0.63 7.78 -7.52
C ALA A 175 -1.70 7.39 -6.50
N PHE A 176 -2.91 7.87 -6.73
CA PHE A 176 -4.11 7.56 -5.95
C PHE A 176 -5.01 6.62 -6.74
N ALA A 177 -5.58 5.63 -6.07
CA ALA A 177 -6.59 4.73 -6.60
C ALA A 177 -7.84 4.74 -5.71
N LEU A 178 -9.02 4.92 -6.30
CA LEU A 178 -10.31 4.62 -5.71
C LEU A 178 -10.79 3.30 -6.31
N TYR A 179 -11.22 2.34 -5.47
CA TYR A 179 -11.66 1.04 -5.95
C TYR A 179 -12.92 0.54 -5.24
N ASP A 180 -13.74 -0.20 -5.96
CA ASP A 180 -14.87 -0.95 -5.42
C ASP A 180 -14.39 -2.31 -4.90
N ARG A 181 -14.78 -2.68 -3.69
CA ARG A 181 -14.30 -3.92 -3.05
C ARG A 181 -14.67 -5.18 -3.83
N ARG A 182 -15.89 -5.24 -4.38
CA ARG A 182 -16.41 -6.39 -5.13
C ARG A 182 -17.56 -6.01 -6.03
N HIS A 183 -17.56 -6.60 -7.21
CA HIS A 183 -18.70 -6.64 -8.10
C HIS A 183 -19.02 -8.08 -8.48
N SER A 184 -20.32 -8.40 -8.59
CA SER A 184 -20.82 -9.64 -9.18
C SER A 184 -21.66 -9.26 -10.39
N THR A 185 -21.20 -9.60 -11.58
CA THR A 185 -21.79 -9.18 -12.86
C THR A 185 -22.31 -10.37 -13.63
N PRO A 186 -23.61 -10.43 -13.99
CA PRO A 186 -24.11 -11.38 -14.96
C PRO A 186 -23.67 -10.97 -16.37
N VAL A 187 -22.84 -11.78 -17.01
CA VAL A 187 -22.33 -11.49 -18.35
C VAL A 187 -23.34 -11.97 -19.38
N ALA A 188 -23.87 -11.04 -20.19
CA ALA A 188 -24.97 -11.32 -21.12
C ALA A 188 -24.49 -11.76 -22.52
N SER A 189 -23.21 -11.54 -22.86
CA SER A 189 -22.67 -11.86 -24.19
C SER A 189 -21.17 -12.09 -24.19
N GLY A 190 -20.56 -12.43 -25.32
CA GLY A 190 -19.13 -12.72 -25.45
C GLY A 190 -18.72 -14.08 -24.88
N GLU A 191 -17.42 -14.30 -24.68
CA GLU A 191 -16.85 -15.60 -24.29
C GLU A 191 -17.28 -16.08 -22.88
N ASN A 192 -17.70 -15.17 -22.00
CA ASN A 192 -18.19 -15.47 -20.66
C ASN A 192 -19.73 -15.41 -20.56
N GLN A 193 -20.45 -15.43 -21.69
CA GLN A 193 -21.90 -15.37 -21.69
C GLN A 193 -22.55 -16.40 -20.75
N GLY A 194 -23.53 -15.95 -19.97
CA GLY A 194 -24.28 -16.78 -19.02
C GLY A 194 -23.56 -17.02 -17.69
N ARG A 195 -22.34 -16.51 -17.51
CA ARG A 195 -21.60 -16.64 -16.26
C ARG A 195 -21.86 -15.46 -15.33
N MET A 196 -21.84 -15.71 -14.03
CA MET A 196 -21.71 -14.68 -13.00
C MET A 196 -20.23 -14.50 -12.69
N LEU A 197 -19.68 -13.31 -12.94
CA LEU A 197 -18.28 -13.01 -12.67
C LEU A 197 -18.14 -12.16 -11.43
N ASP A 198 -17.25 -12.57 -10.54
CA ASP A 198 -16.81 -11.79 -9.36
C ASP A 198 -15.47 -11.10 -9.65
N ASN A 199 -15.50 -9.78 -9.58
CA ASN A 199 -14.29 -8.94 -9.66
C ASN A 199 -14.04 -8.25 -8.32
N PHE A 200 -12.79 -8.16 -7.89
CA PHE A 200 -12.39 -7.65 -6.58
C PHE A 200 -11.46 -6.45 -6.72
N ASN A 201 -11.61 -5.48 -5.82
CA ASN A 201 -10.82 -4.25 -5.77
C ASN A 201 -10.71 -3.57 -7.14
N VAL A 202 -11.89 -3.41 -7.78
CA VAL A 202 -12.03 -2.87 -9.13
C VAL A 202 -11.75 -1.38 -9.12
N VAL A 203 -10.68 -0.94 -9.77
CA VAL A 203 -10.28 0.46 -9.84
C VAL A 203 -11.29 1.27 -10.63
N ARG A 204 -11.82 2.33 -10.01
CA ARG A 204 -12.79 3.27 -10.60
C ARG A 204 -12.16 4.60 -10.97
N ARG A 205 -11.14 5.01 -10.23
CA ARG A 205 -10.35 6.20 -10.48
C ARG A 205 -8.89 5.90 -10.18
N PHE A 206 -8.01 6.26 -11.10
CA PHE A 206 -6.57 6.17 -10.91
C PHE A 206 -5.95 7.43 -11.48
N GLU A 207 -5.18 8.13 -10.65
CA GLU A 207 -4.55 9.38 -11.06
C GLU A 207 -3.20 9.59 -10.36
N VAL A 208 -2.27 10.19 -11.06
CA VAL A 208 -1.01 10.65 -10.48
C VAL A 208 -1.27 12.00 -9.80
N LEU A 209 -1.11 12.04 -8.48
CA LEU A 209 -1.31 13.26 -7.69
C LEU A 209 -0.16 14.24 -7.91
N THR A 210 1.06 13.72 -7.96
CA THR A 210 2.27 14.53 -8.10
C THR A 210 3.47 13.67 -8.48
N ARG A 211 4.49 14.33 -9.01
CA ARG A 211 5.85 13.79 -9.07
C ARG A 211 6.61 14.21 -7.83
N TRP A 212 7.17 13.25 -7.11
CA TRP A 212 7.79 13.42 -5.80
C TRP A 212 9.32 13.28 -5.91
N ASP A 213 10.04 14.14 -5.21
CA ASP A 213 11.50 14.22 -5.18
C ASP A 213 12.15 13.52 -3.99
N GLY A 214 11.35 12.89 -3.12
CA GLY A 214 11.82 12.19 -1.93
C GLY A 214 11.84 13.04 -0.65
N ALA A 215 11.53 14.32 -0.71
CA ALA A 215 11.38 15.15 0.49
C ALA A 215 10.12 14.77 1.29
N ALA A 216 10.13 14.97 2.61
CA ALA A 216 8.93 14.78 3.42
C ALA A 216 7.80 15.68 2.90
N ALA A 217 6.64 15.09 2.61
CA ALA A 217 5.54 15.79 1.97
C ALA A 217 4.17 15.28 2.42
N SER A 218 3.14 16.10 2.20
CA SER A 218 1.76 15.70 2.44
C SER A 218 0.84 16.30 1.39
N TRP A 219 -0.19 15.53 1.04
CA TRP A 219 -1.23 15.92 0.09
C TRP A 219 -2.58 15.65 0.69
N SER A 220 -3.59 16.35 0.19
CA SER A 220 -4.99 16.13 0.55
C SER A 220 -5.77 15.82 -0.71
N VAL A 221 -6.36 14.63 -0.75
CA VAL A 221 -7.17 14.14 -1.87
C VAL A 221 -8.65 14.28 -1.49
N ASP A 222 -9.46 14.81 -2.39
CA ASP A 222 -10.90 14.84 -2.21
C ASP A 222 -11.47 13.43 -2.36
N THR A 223 -12.16 12.97 -1.32
CA THR A 223 -12.84 11.67 -1.26
C THR A 223 -14.27 11.81 -0.74
N ALA A 224 -14.87 13.02 -0.88
CA ALA A 224 -16.23 13.28 -0.44
C ALA A 224 -17.27 12.39 -1.16
N ASP A 225 -16.97 12.03 -2.42
CA ASP A 225 -17.82 11.14 -3.23
C ASP A 225 -17.62 9.65 -2.94
N LEU A 226 -16.79 9.31 -1.95
CA LEU A 226 -16.50 7.92 -1.62
C LEU A 226 -17.75 7.22 -1.12
N GLN A 227 -18.15 6.17 -1.83
CA GLN A 227 -19.34 5.40 -1.51
C GLN A 227 -19.03 4.26 -0.53
N GLN A 228 -20.08 3.75 0.12
CA GLN A 228 -19.98 2.54 0.92
C GLN A 228 -19.47 1.37 0.04
N GLY A 229 -18.54 0.58 0.58
CA GLY A 229 -17.91 -0.52 -0.16
C GLY A 229 -16.73 -0.11 -1.02
N GLN A 230 -16.37 1.19 -1.05
CA GLN A 230 -15.19 1.69 -1.74
C GLN A 230 -14.01 1.87 -0.80
N GLY A 231 -12.85 1.42 -1.25
CA GLY A 231 -11.56 1.63 -0.61
C GLY A 231 -10.67 2.57 -1.41
N VAL A 232 -9.59 3.00 -0.77
CA VAL A 232 -8.58 3.83 -1.41
C VAL A 232 -7.20 3.20 -1.26
N ALA A 233 -6.35 3.40 -2.25
CA ALA A 233 -4.95 3.03 -2.19
C ALA A 233 -4.07 4.16 -2.72
N VAL A 234 -2.84 4.22 -2.21
CA VAL A 234 -1.80 5.11 -2.73
C VAL A 234 -0.59 4.26 -3.10
N ILE A 235 -0.07 4.49 -4.29
CA ILE A 235 1.11 3.82 -4.84
C ILE A 235 2.18 4.87 -5.06
N VAL A 236 3.38 4.62 -4.54
CA VAL A 236 4.59 5.40 -4.80
C VAL A 236 5.44 4.58 -5.76
N GLN A 237 5.54 5.02 -6.99
CA GLN A 237 6.16 4.29 -8.09
C GLN A 237 7.29 5.11 -8.70
N ARG A 238 8.44 4.53 -8.97
CA ARG A 238 9.48 5.19 -9.77
C ARG A 238 8.87 5.71 -11.06
N ALA A 239 9.28 6.89 -11.48
CA ALA A 239 8.74 7.53 -12.67
C ALA A 239 8.75 6.59 -13.89
N ASP A 240 7.90 6.89 -14.86
CA ASP A 240 7.77 6.15 -16.11
C ASP A 240 7.45 4.65 -15.94
N HIS A 241 6.61 4.33 -14.94
CA HIS A 241 6.16 2.97 -14.60
C HIS A 241 7.30 2.04 -14.14
N GLY A 242 8.32 2.58 -13.50
CA GLY A 242 9.37 1.80 -12.86
C GLY A 242 8.84 1.01 -11.63
N PRO A 243 9.73 0.44 -10.81
CA PRO A 243 9.33 -0.30 -9.61
C PRO A 243 8.50 0.53 -8.64
N VAL A 244 7.52 -0.11 -8.00
CA VAL A 244 6.79 0.45 -6.86
C VAL A 244 7.70 0.39 -5.64
N ILE A 245 7.95 1.55 -5.03
CA ILE A 245 8.83 1.70 -3.87
C ILE A 245 8.07 1.88 -2.55
N GLY A 246 6.76 1.97 -2.62
CA GLY A 246 5.86 2.04 -1.47
C GLY A 246 4.42 2.04 -1.90
N CYS A 247 3.55 1.52 -1.06
CA CYS A 247 2.10 1.63 -1.24
C CYS A 247 1.39 1.46 0.09
N ASN A 248 0.15 1.88 0.17
CA ASN A 248 -0.73 1.61 1.31
C ASN A 248 -2.19 1.71 0.87
N LYS A 249 -3.09 1.16 1.69
CA LYS A 249 -4.54 1.19 1.45
C LYS A 249 -5.32 1.51 2.71
N LEU A 250 -6.50 2.07 2.54
CA LEU A 250 -7.57 2.07 3.53
C LEU A 250 -8.72 1.24 2.98
N GLU A 251 -9.03 0.18 3.70
CA GLU A 251 -10.16 -0.69 3.36
C GLU A 251 -11.49 0.07 3.41
N PRO A 252 -12.50 -0.38 2.64
CA PRO A 252 -13.84 0.16 2.72
C PRO A 252 -14.36 0.17 4.16
N MET A 253 -15.07 1.22 4.52
CA MET A 253 -15.81 1.21 5.77
C MET A 253 -16.89 0.13 5.68
N VAL A 254 -16.87 -0.80 6.64
CA VAL A 254 -17.94 -1.79 6.81
C VAL A 254 -18.95 -1.15 7.74
N SER A 255 -20.21 -1.07 7.31
CA SER A 255 -21.28 -0.76 8.27
C SER A 255 -21.34 -1.88 9.31
N GLY A 256 -21.20 -1.51 10.57
CA GLY A 256 -21.47 -2.41 11.68
C GLY A 256 -22.94 -2.79 11.74
#